data_bec4ba76027bb4a77752aefd0608e2f6
#
_entry.id   bec4ba76027bb4a77752aefd0608e2f6
#
_cell.length_a   1.000
_cell.length_b   1.000
_cell.length_c   1.000
_cell.angle_alpha   90.00
_cell.angle_beta   90.00
_cell.angle_gamma   90.00
#
_symmetry.space_group_name_H-M   'P 1'
#
loop_
_entity.id
_entity.type
_entity.pdbx_description
1 polymer ?
#
loop_
_entity_poly.entity_id
_entity_poly.type
_entity_poly.pdbx_seq_one_letter_code
_entity_poly.pdbx_strand_id
1 'polypeptide(L)'
;PALMKKLKEHNIYTIARVVAFRDPYLAEKRPDLSLKLGDGSIYRDSKDLAWVNPYKQEIWDYLVEVGLEAHEMGFDEIQFDYIRFSTEKGIDQVVYDEADTNGRSKKDIITEFIGYAYEKLAENGVFVAADVFGAIMGGGEDSDTVGQSYGEMAKRLDYICPMVYPSHYGDGNFGIEHPDTQPYDTILGAMNQSREDLGNYETEDTDLAIVRPWLQDFTASYLEHYIPYGDEEVRAQIQAVYDAGYEEWILWSASCKYHWGGLEPETAEAGAGAEIVETSESGQRTE
;
A
#
# COMPACT_ATOMS: atom_id res chain seq x y z
N PRO A 1 4.59 -2.75 -23.85
CA PRO A 1 3.58 -2.52 -24.90
C PRO A 1 2.76 -3.76 -25.27
N ALA A 2 3.38 -4.88 -25.73
CA ALA A 2 2.62 -6.07 -26.19
C ALA A 2 1.89 -6.79 -25.04
N LEU A 3 2.51 -6.89 -23.86
CA LEU A 3 1.90 -7.49 -22.68
C LEU A 3 0.72 -6.62 -22.20
N MET A 4 0.91 -5.31 -22.05
CA MET A 4 -0.14 -4.39 -21.58
C MET A 4 -1.37 -4.45 -22.50
N LYS A 5 -1.16 -4.50 -23.84
CA LYS A 5 -2.26 -4.68 -24.78
C LYS A 5 -3.06 -5.95 -24.49
N LYS A 6 -2.39 -7.10 -24.25
CA LYS A 6 -3.07 -8.35 -23.93
C LYS A 6 -3.83 -8.28 -22.60
N LEU A 7 -3.24 -7.67 -21.58
CA LEU A 7 -3.91 -7.50 -20.27
C LEU A 7 -5.21 -6.68 -20.43
N LYS A 8 -5.14 -5.58 -21.19
CA LYS A 8 -6.33 -4.76 -21.50
C LYS A 8 -7.39 -5.50 -22.33
N GLU A 9 -6.96 -6.31 -23.32
CA GLU A 9 -7.89 -7.16 -24.10
C GLU A 9 -8.66 -8.17 -23.24
N HIS A 10 -8.11 -8.53 -22.07
CA HIS A 10 -8.74 -9.42 -21.07
C HIS A 10 -9.36 -8.67 -19.89
N ASN A 11 -9.50 -7.34 -19.96
CA ASN A 11 -10.02 -6.50 -18.89
C ASN A 11 -9.28 -6.68 -17.55
N ILE A 12 -7.96 -6.93 -17.61
CA ILE A 12 -7.13 -7.07 -16.40
C ILE A 12 -6.67 -5.67 -15.98
N TYR A 13 -7.06 -5.27 -14.77
CA TYR A 13 -6.60 -4.05 -14.12
C TYR A 13 -5.12 -4.17 -13.77
N THR A 14 -4.35 -3.13 -14.02
CA THR A 14 -2.90 -3.18 -13.93
C THR A 14 -2.34 -2.13 -12.99
N ILE A 15 -1.56 -2.58 -12.01
CA ILE A 15 -0.95 -1.74 -10.98
C ILE A 15 0.55 -1.67 -11.20
N ALA A 16 1.11 -0.47 -11.31
CA ALA A 16 2.54 -0.25 -11.29
C ALA A 16 2.99 0.03 -9.86
N ARG A 17 3.66 -0.93 -9.22
CA ARG A 17 4.25 -0.75 -7.89
C ARG A 17 5.58 0.00 -8.02
N VAL A 18 5.62 1.22 -7.49
CA VAL A 18 6.76 2.14 -7.54
C VAL A 18 7.38 2.24 -6.15
N VAL A 19 8.66 1.89 -6.04
CA VAL A 19 9.42 2.07 -4.79
C VAL A 19 9.78 3.55 -4.64
N ALA A 20 9.29 4.20 -3.58
CA ALA A 20 9.44 5.63 -3.40
C ALA A 20 10.81 6.03 -2.83
N PHE A 21 11.03 5.88 -1.52
CA PHE A 21 12.22 6.47 -0.88
C PHE A 21 13.39 5.50 -0.67
N ARG A 22 13.20 4.22 -0.91
CA ARG A 22 14.29 3.23 -0.91
C ARG A 22 14.85 3.05 -2.31
N ASP A 23 15.47 4.10 -2.85
CA ASP A 23 16.05 4.11 -4.20
C ASP A 23 17.58 4.24 -4.14
N PRO A 24 18.31 3.12 -4.11
CA PRO A 24 19.76 3.14 -4.05
C PRO A 24 20.41 3.70 -5.32
N TYR A 25 19.73 3.54 -6.48
CA TYR A 25 20.25 4.05 -7.74
C TYR A 25 20.24 5.58 -7.77
N LEU A 26 19.10 6.19 -7.44
CA LEU A 26 18.99 7.64 -7.38
C LEU A 26 19.88 8.23 -6.30
N ALA A 27 19.93 7.62 -5.10
CA ALA A 27 20.78 8.06 -4.00
C ALA A 27 22.28 8.08 -4.34
N GLU A 28 22.73 7.12 -5.16
CA GLU A 28 24.13 7.07 -5.62
C GLU A 28 24.43 8.05 -6.75
N LYS A 29 23.46 8.28 -7.66
CA LYS A 29 23.60 9.23 -8.77
C LYS A 29 23.45 10.68 -8.33
N ARG A 30 22.61 10.92 -7.33
CA ARG A 30 22.32 12.23 -6.74
C ARG A 30 22.52 12.18 -5.22
N PRO A 31 23.81 12.12 -4.75
CA PRO A 31 24.11 12.08 -3.32
C PRO A 31 23.57 13.28 -2.55
N ASP A 32 23.30 14.39 -3.20
CA ASP A 32 22.65 15.58 -2.66
C ASP A 32 21.19 15.34 -2.25
N LEU A 33 20.54 14.34 -2.84
CA LEU A 33 19.17 13.92 -2.53
C LEU A 33 19.08 12.73 -1.57
N SER A 34 20.22 12.13 -1.17
CA SER A 34 20.25 10.96 -0.30
C SER A 34 20.09 11.31 1.18
N LEU A 35 19.63 10.34 1.98
CA LEU A 35 19.78 10.39 3.43
C LEU A 35 21.25 10.31 3.81
N LYS A 36 21.69 11.16 4.75
CA LYS A 36 23.10 11.27 5.15
C LYS A 36 23.29 11.08 6.64
N LEU A 37 24.41 10.43 6.97
CA LEU A 37 24.90 10.35 8.34
C LEU A 37 25.62 11.66 8.73
N GLY A 38 25.89 11.84 10.03
CA GLY A 38 26.52 13.04 10.55
C GLY A 38 27.94 13.33 10.00
N ASP A 39 28.61 12.35 9.42
CA ASP A 39 29.90 12.51 8.74
C ASP A 39 29.77 12.85 7.24
N GLY A 40 28.55 12.97 6.73
CA GLY A 40 28.23 13.28 5.34
C GLY A 40 28.19 12.07 4.41
N SER A 41 28.44 10.85 4.89
CA SER A 41 28.28 9.62 4.12
C SER A 41 26.81 9.30 3.88
N ILE A 42 26.54 8.55 2.80
CA ILE A 42 25.16 8.11 2.47
C ILE A 42 24.73 7.03 3.47
N TYR A 43 23.53 7.20 4.05
CA TYR A 43 22.90 6.16 4.86
C TYR A 43 22.56 4.93 4.01
N ARG A 44 22.85 3.74 4.55
CA ARG A 44 22.50 2.45 3.95
C ARG A 44 21.84 1.56 5.00
N ASP A 45 20.80 0.84 4.56
CA ASP A 45 20.07 -0.10 5.40
C ASP A 45 20.86 -1.43 5.61
N SER A 46 20.27 -2.38 6.33
CA SER A 46 20.90 -3.69 6.63
C SER A 46 21.20 -4.54 5.39
N LYS A 47 20.58 -4.21 4.23
CA LYS A 47 20.83 -4.84 2.94
C LYS A 47 21.79 -4.05 2.04
N ASP A 48 22.49 -3.08 2.63
CA ASP A 48 23.41 -2.15 1.92
C ASP A 48 22.71 -1.30 0.84
N LEU A 49 21.40 -1.05 0.98
CA LEU A 49 20.64 -0.22 0.06
C LEU A 49 20.53 1.20 0.58
N ALA A 50 20.88 2.16 -0.27
CA ALA A 50 20.78 3.57 0.05
C ALA A 50 19.32 4.08 -0.09
N TRP A 51 19.02 5.16 0.62
CA TRP A 51 17.71 5.78 0.65
C TRP A 51 17.83 7.24 0.25
N VAL A 52 16.83 7.74 -0.44
CA VAL A 52 16.66 9.16 -0.75
C VAL A 52 15.90 9.88 0.36
N ASN A 53 16.09 11.21 0.45
CA ASN A 53 15.54 12.02 1.53
C ASN A 53 14.09 12.47 1.20
N PRO A 54 13.06 12.00 1.92
CA PRO A 54 11.67 12.38 1.66
C PRO A 54 11.39 13.89 1.72
N TYR A 55 12.24 14.67 2.38
CA TYR A 55 12.10 16.13 2.47
C TYR A 55 12.53 16.88 1.19
N LYS A 56 13.08 16.19 0.17
CA LYS A 56 13.53 16.81 -1.07
C LYS A 56 12.45 16.80 -2.14
N GLN A 57 11.95 17.98 -2.52
CA GLN A 57 10.91 18.14 -3.54
C GLN A 57 11.27 17.52 -4.89
N GLU A 58 12.54 17.57 -5.29
CA GLU A 58 13.00 16.97 -6.55
C GLU A 58 12.75 15.46 -6.65
N ILE A 59 12.69 14.77 -5.48
CA ILE A 59 12.34 13.35 -5.43
C ILE A 59 10.86 13.16 -5.71
N TRP A 60 10.01 14.05 -5.22
CA TRP A 60 8.57 13.99 -5.47
C TRP A 60 8.27 14.18 -6.96
N ASP A 61 8.91 15.18 -7.57
CA ASP A 61 8.78 15.45 -9.00
C ASP A 61 9.20 14.22 -9.83
N TYR A 62 10.36 13.62 -9.49
CA TYR A 62 10.84 12.40 -10.12
C TYR A 62 9.87 11.22 -9.97
N LEU A 63 9.31 10.99 -8.78
CA LEU A 63 8.37 9.89 -8.53
C LEU A 63 7.05 10.08 -9.29
N VAL A 64 6.57 11.33 -9.42
CA VAL A 64 5.41 11.65 -10.24
C VAL A 64 5.71 11.40 -11.73
N GLU A 65 6.87 11.82 -12.23
CA GLU A 65 7.28 11.54 -13.61
C GLU A 65 7.34 10.04 -13.92
N VAL A 66 7.91 9.23 -13.00
CA VAL A 66 7.91 7.75 -13.10
C VAL A 66 6.48 7.21 -13.16
N GLY A 67 5.58 7.75 -12.33
CA GLY A 67 4.16 7.35 -12.33
C GLY A 67 3.47 7.67 -13.66
N LEU A 68 3.68 8.86 -14.19
CA LEU A 68 3.11 9.27 -15.48
C LEU A 68 3.65 8.43 -16.65
N GLU A 69 4.96 8.13 -16.68
CA GLU A 69 5.54 7.21 -17.67
C GLU A 69 4.90 5.80 -17.58
N ALA A 70 4.70 5.29 -16.37
CA ALA A 70 4.03 3.99 -16.19
C ALA A 70 2.59 4.03 -16.72
N HIS A 71 1.86 5.12 -16.47
CA HIS A 71 0.52 5.31 -17.00
C HIS A 71 0.52 5.36 -18.55
N GLU A 72 1.45 6.09 -19.17
CA GLU A 72 1.63 6.11 -20.64
C GLU A 72 1.93 4.73 -21.23
N MET A 73 2.58 3.84 -20.43
CA MET A 73 2.77 2.44 -20.80
C MET A 73 1.49 1.60 -20.71
N GLY A 74 0.43 2.13 -20.07
CA GLY A 74 -0.90 1.52 -19.99
C GLY A 74 -1.29 1.00 -18.61
N PHE A 75 -0.55 1.30 -17.54
CA PHE A 75 -0.97 0.98 -16.19
C PHE A 75 -2.15 1.85 -15.74
N ASP A 76 -3.08 1.25 -14.97
CA ASP A 76 -4.29 1.92 -14.48
C ASP A 76 -4.02 2.67 -13.17
N GLU A 77 -3.12 2.14 -12.35
CA GLU A 77 -2.85 2.58 -10.98
C GLU A 77 -1.35 2.65 -10.72
N ILE A 78 -0.96 3.64 -9.94
CA ILE A 78 0.39 3.75 -9.36
C ILE A 78 0.28 3.46 -7.86
N GLN A 79 0.97 2.42 -7.41
CA GLN A 79 1.03 2.02 -6.02
C GLN A 79 2.43 2.31 -5.46
N PHE A 80 2.52 3.28 -4.56
CA PHE A 80 3.78 3.65 -3.93
C PHE A 80 4.10 2.72 -2.77
N ASP A 81 5.23 2.03 -2.86
CA ASP A 81 5.80 1.27 -1.74
C ASP A 81 7.07 1.94 -1.21
N TYR A 82 7.51 1.55 -0.01
CA TYR A 82 8.59 2.25 0.70
C TYR A 82 8.35 3.75 0.81
N ILE A 83 7.09 4.14 0.89
CA ILE A 83 6.64 5.51 1.14
C ILE A 83 6.69 5.80 2.64
N ARG A 84 7.89 5.78 3.18
CA ARG A 84 8.17 5.86 4.62
C ARG A 84 9.65 6.15 4.88
N PHE A 85 9.95 6.44 6.13
CA PHE A 85 11.32 6.42 6.61
C PHE A 85 11.80 4.99 6.88
N SER A 86 13.10 4.79 6.86
CA SER A 86 13.70 3.50 7.23
C SER A 86 13.50 3.22 8.72
N THR A 87 13.35 1.94 9.08
CA THR A 87 13.34 1.43 10.46
C THR A 87 14.62 0.65 10.79
N GLU A 88 15.53 0.61 9.84
CA GLU A 88 16.74 -0.20 9.93
C GLU A 88 17.80 0.44 10.81
N LYS A 89 18.74 -0.38 11.26
CA LYS A 89 19.84 0.06 12.11
C LYS A 89 20.62 1.24 11.50
N GLY A 90 20.88 2.25 12.33
CA GLY A 90 21.64 3.43 11.95
C GLY A 90 20.81 4.59 11.42
N ILE A 91 19.49 4.43 11.28
CA ILE A 91 18.58 5.52 10.88
C ILE A 91 18.56 6.66 11.90
N ASP A 92 18.80 6.37 13.16
CA ASP A 92 18.94 7.31 14.27
C ASP A 92 20.16 8.25 14.13
N GLN A 93 21.13 7.87 13.30
CA GLN A 93 22.35 8.66 12.99
C GLN A 93 22.17 9.55 11.76
N VAL A 94 21.04 9.44 11.05
CA VAL A 94 20.75 10.32 9.92
C VAL A 94 20.48 11.74 10.39
N VAL A 95 21.14 12.69 9.73
CA VAL A 95 20.99 14.10 10.00
C VAL A 95 20.13 14.75 8.91
N TYR A 96 19.13 15.49 9.32
CA TYR A 96 18.27 16.26 8.42
C TYR A 96 18.62 17.74 8.52
N ASP A 97 18.75 18.39 7.37
CA ASP A 97 18.93 19.85 7.31
C ASP A 97 17.63 20.56 7.77
N GLU A 98 17.75 21.57 8.65
CA GLU A 98 16.62 22.37 9.08
C GLU A 98 15.91 23.08 7.91
N ALA A 99 16.66 23.47 6.88
CA ALA A 99 16.12 24.06 5.67
C ALA A 99 15.23 23.09 4.88
N ASP A 100 15.54 21.79 4.90
CA ASP A 100 14.74 20.75 4.25
C ASP A 100 13.51 20.41 5.07
N THR A 101 13.68 20.19 6.37
CA THR A 101 12.56 19.82 7.25
C THR A 101 11.56 20.96 7.43
N ASN A 102 12.06 22.19 7.56
CA ASN A 102 11.25 23.38 7.80
C ASN A 102 10.20 23.19 8.92
N GLY A 103 10.59 22.49 9.99
CA GLY A 103 9.75 22.19 11.14
C GLY A 103 8.71 21.07 10.92
N ARG A 104 8.67 20.43 9.75
CA ARG A 104 7.74 19.32 9.45
C ARG A 104 8.22 18.02 10.07
N SER A 105 7.30 17.27 10.64
CA SER A 105 7.55 15.92 11.12
C SER A 105 7.68 14.92 9.97
N LYS A 106 8.07 13.67 10.28
CA LYS A 106 8.07 12.58 9.30
C LYS A 106 6.67 12.30 8.75
N LYS A 107 5.63 12.37 9.61
CA LYS A 107 4.24 12.18 9.18
C LYS A 107 3.74 13.29 8.27
N ASP A 108 4.10 14.53 8.58
CA ASP A 108 3.72 15.66 7.74
C ASP A 108 4.28 15.50 6.33
N ILE A 109 5.58 15.21 6.22
CA ILE A 109 6.23 15.15 4.90
C ILE A 109 5.74 13.98 4.04
N ILE A 110 5.49 12.80 4.63
CA ILE A 110 4.92 11.66 3.90
C ILE A 110 3.49 11.97 3.45
N THR A 111 2.68 12.57 4.32
CA THR A 111 1.31 12.96 3.99
C THR A 111 1.27 14.06 2.92
N GLU A 112 2.17 15.04 2.97
CA GLU A 112 2.32 16.07 1.95
C GLU A 112 2.73 15.49 0.60
N PHE A 113 3.71 14.58 0.59
CA PHE A 113 4.11 13.90 -0.65
C PHE A 113 2.95 13.15 -1.30
N ILE A 114 2.16 12.40 -0.51
CA ILE A 114 0.98 11.70 -1.03
C ILE A 114 -0.01 12.67 -1.65
N GLY A 115 -0.34 13.76 -0.97
CA GLY A 115 -1.24 14.78 -1.51
C GLY A 115 -0.73 15.36 -2.82
N TYR A 116 0.57 15.70 -2.87
CA TYR A 116 1.23 16.19 -4.07
C TYR A 116 1.18 15.19 -5.24
N ALA A 117 1.52 13.93 -4.97
CA ALA A 117 1.52 12.88 -5.99
C ALA A 117 0.09 12.60 -6.48
N TYR A 118 -0.88 12.54 -5.57
CA TYR A 118 -2.29 12.34 -5.89
C TYR A 118 -2.80 13.42 -6.84
N GLU A 119 -2.62 14.71 -6.50
CA GLU A 119 -3.07 15.82 -7.35
C GLU A 119 -2.52 15.70 -8.76
N LYS A 120 -1.20 15.44 -8.90
CA LYS A 120 -0.54 15.36 -10.20
C LYS A 120 -0.94 14.15 -11.04
N LEU A 121 -1.13 13.00 -10.41
CA LEU A 121 -1.48 11.75 -11.09
C LEU A 121 -2.98 11.72 -11.42
N ALA A 122 -3.85 12.14 -10.51
CA ALA A 122 -5.30 12.16 -10.70
C ALA A 122 -5.73 13.13 -11.83
N GLU A 123 -5.04 14.27 -12.01
CA GLU A 123 -5.25 15.18 -13.15
C GLU A 123 -5.09 14.46 -14.51
N ASN A 124 -4.34 13.36 -14.54
CA ASN A 124 -4.11 12.53 -15.72
C ASN A 124 -4.97 11.25 -15.76
N GLY A 125 -5.91 11.10 -14.80
CA GLY A 125 -6.80 9.94 -14.73
C GLY A 125 -6.15 8.67 -14.18
N VAL A 126 -5.07 8.82 -13.40
CA VAL A 126 -4.33 7.71 -12.77
C VAL A 126 -4.83 7.50 -11.36
N PHE A 127 -5.18 6.27 -11.00
CA PHE A 127 -5.47 5.92 -9.61
C PHE A 127 -4.18 5.84 -8.80
N VAL A 128 -4.24 6.28 -7.55
CA VAL A 128 -3.09 6.34 -6.65
C VAL A 128 -3.31 5.51 -5.40
N ALA A 129 -2.37 4.62 -5.14
CA ALA A 129 -2.36 3.75 -3.98
C ALA A 129 -1.05 3.88 -3.18
N ALA A 130 -1.08 3.53 -1.91
CA ALA A 130 0.12 3.44 -1.08
C ALA A 130 0.14 2.19 -0.21
N ASP A 131 1.30 1.52 -0.20
CA ASP A 131 1.59 0.42 0.70
C ASP A 131 2.00 0.99 2.07
N VAL A 132 1.33 0.55 3.11
CA VAL A 132 1.61 0.99 4.48
C VAL A 132 1.83 -0.20 5.40
N PHE A 133 2.55 0.01 6.49
CA PHE A 133 2.68 -1.05 7.49
C PHE A 133 1.34 -1.28 8.21
N GLY A 134 0.97 -2.55 8.41
CA GLY A 134 -0.21 -2.90 9.20
C GLY A 134 -0.13 -2.41 10.65
N ALA A 135 1.07 -2.34 11.21
CA ALA A 135 1.31 -1.89 12.58
C ALA A 135 1.03 -0.39 12.83
N ILE A 136 0.87 0.43 11.77
CA ILE A 136 0.57 1.87 11.95
C ILE A 136 -0.91 2.15 12.21
N MET A 137 -1.78 1.18 11.97
CA MET A 137 -3.21 1.33 12.23
C MET A 137 -3.44 1.53 13.74
N GLY A 138 -4.18 2.57 14.09
CA GLY A 138 -4.34 3.03 15.47
C GLY A 138 -3.24 3.99 15.96
N GLY A 139 -2.27 4.35 15.12
CA GLY A 139 -1.22 5.32 15.45
C GLY A 139 -0.10 4.74 16.33
N GLY A 140 0.50 5.59 17.16
CA GLY A 140 1.55 5.20 18.10
C GLY A 140 2.98 5.29 17.55
N GLU A 141 3.91 4.62 18.25
CA GLU A 141 5.36 4.74 18.01
C GLU A 141 5.77 4.25 16.61
N ASP A 142 5.13 3.18 16.10
CA ASP A 142 5.40 2.67 14.76
C ASP A 142 5.06 3.70 13.70
N SER A 143 3.89 4.34 13.82
CA SER A 143 3.44 5.43 12.94
C SER A 143 4.43 6.61 12.94
N ASP A 144 4.91 7.04 14.11
CA ASP A 144 5.88 8.13 14.25
C ASP A 144 7.24 7.76 13.66
N THR A 145 7.67 6.51 13.86
CA THR A 145 8.96 6.00 13.39
C THR A 145 9.04 5.97 11.87
N VAL A 146 8.03 5.41 11.20
CA VAL A 146 7.98 5.28 9.74
C VAL A 146 7.49 6.55 9.04
N GLY A 147 6.82 7.45 9.76
CA GLY A 147 6.22 8.66 9.20
C GLY A 147 4.93 8.40 8.43
N GLN A 148 4.23 7.31 8.71
CA GLN A 148 2.94 7.00 8.09
C GLN A 148 1.80 7.30 9.06
N SER A 149 0.82 8.08 8.63
CA SER A 149 -0.43 8.35 9.37
C SER A 149 -1.59 7.75 8.59
N TYR A 150 -2.14 6.62 9.07
CA TYR A 150 -3.09 5.81 8.32
C TYR A 150 -4.29 6.62 7.82
N GLY A 151 -5.01 7.26 8.72
CA GLY A 151 -6.20 8.04 8.34
C GLY A 151 -5.89 9.32 7.56
N GLU A 152 -4.76 10.02 7.85
CA GLU A 152 -4.38 11.20 7.07
C GLU A 152 -3.96 10.85 5.63
N MET A 153 -3.32 9.68 5.44
CA MET A 153 -2.99 9.17 4.12
C MET A 153 -4.25 8.72 3.37
N ALA A 154 -5.20 8.05 4.05
CA ALA A 154 -6.44 7.59 3.45
C ALA A 154 -7.32 8.73 2.89
N LYS A 155 -7.19 9.95 3.38
CA LYS A 155 -7.90 11.13 2.83
C LYS A 155 -7.36 11.61 1.47
N ARG A 156 -6.23 11.07 1.02
CA ARG A 156 -5.47 11.59 -0.13
C ARG A 156 -5.09 10.52 -1.14
N LEU A 157 -5.77 9.39 -1.10
CA LEU A 157 -5.51 8.24 -1.95
C LEU A 157 -6.81 7.67 -2.49
N ASP A 158 -6.74 6.96 -3.61
CA ASP A 158 -7.83 6.10 -4.06
C ASP A 158 -7.84 4.78 -3.30
N TYR A 159 -6.65 4.23 -3.03
CA TYR A 159 -6.48 2.97 -2.28
C TYR A 159 -5.40 3.08 -1.22
N ILE A 160 -5.66 2.53 -0.05
CA ILE A 160 -4.66 2.33 1.00
C ILE A 160 -4.46 0.84 1.25
N CYS A 161 -3.21 0.38 1.16
CA CYS A 161 -2.88 -1.04 1.11
C CYS A 161 -2.03 -1.44 2.33
N PRO A 162 -2.67 -1.72 3.49
CA PRO A 162 -1.94 -2.15 4.68
C PRO A 162 -1.37 -3.56 4.49
N MET A 163 -0.10 -3.73 4.83
CA MET A 163 0.59 -5.01 4.83
C MET A 163 0.30 -5.73 6.15
N VAL A 164 -0.74 -6.58 6.14
CA VAL A 164 -1.27 -7.25 7.35
C VAL A 164 -0.86 -8.72 7.42
N TYR A 165 0.33 -9.06 6.94
CA TYR A 165 0.82 -10.44 6.96
C TYR A 165 0.85 -10.99 8.39
N PRO A 166 0.20 -12.13 8.70
CA PRO A 166 0.22 -12.72 10.04
C PRO A 166 1.62 -12.91 10.60
N SER A 167 2.60 -13.28 9.76
CA SER A 167 4.01 -13.42 10.14
C SER A 167 4.71 -12.14 10.60
N HIS A 168 4.10 -10.98 10.39
CA HIS A 168 4.67 -9.67 10.77
C HIS A 168 4.13 -9.14 12.10
N TYR A 169 3.17 -9.83 12.69
CA TYR A 169 2.66 -9.52 14.03
C TYR A 169 3.37 -10.38 15.08
N GLY A 170 3.85 -9.75 16.13
CA GLY A 170 4.47 -10.45 17.25
C GLY A 170 3.44 -11.17 18.12
N ASP A 171 3.91 -12.10 18.94
CA ASP A 171 3.10 -12.86 19.88
C ASP A 171 2.27 -11.93 20.78
N GLY A 172 1.01 -12.28 20.98
CA GLY A 172 0.07 -11.50 21.79
C GLY A 172 -0.67 -10.40 21.05
N ASN A 173 -0.31 -10.06 19.80
CA ASN A 173 -1.09 -9.10 19.01
C ASN A 173 -2.52 -9.60 18.82
N PHE A 174 -3.49 -8.70 18.96
CA PHE A 174 -4.94 -8.99 18.90
C PHE A 174 -5.40 -10.02 19.92
N GLY A 175 -4.62 -10.29 20.99
CA GLY A 175 -4.87 -11.34 21.98
C GLY A 175 -4.54 -12.76 21.48
N ILE A 176 -3.85 -12.88 20.36
CA ILE A 176 -3.46 -14.15 19.71
C ILE A 176 -2.04 -14.52 20.15
N GLU A 177 -1.87 -15.74 20.69
CA GLU A 177 -0.57 -16.18 21.21
C GLU A 177 0.50 -16.22 20.12
N HIS A 178 0.18 -16.79 18.94
CA HIS A 178 1.07 -16.88 17.80
C HIS A 178 0.32 -16.50 16.50
N PRO A 179 0.37 -15.23 16.05
CA PRO A 179 -0.45 -14.73 14.96
C PRO A 179 -0.29 -15.50 13.63
N ASP A 180 0.92 -15.94 13.26
CA ASP A 180 1.13 -16.69 12.01
C ASP A 180 0.40 -18.04 11.99
N THR A 181 0.09 -18.60 13.16
CA THR A 181 -0.65 -19.87 13.27
C THR A 181 -2.17 -19.70 13.23
N GLN A 182 -2.67 -18.48 13.26
CA GLN A 182 -4.09 -18.13 13.30
C GLN A 182 -4.41 -17.01 12.27
N PRO A 183 -4.27 -17.32 10.95
CA PRO A 183 -4.37 -16.30 9.91
C PRO A 183 -5.72 -15.58 9.86
N TYR A 184 -6.83 -16.30 10.04
CA TYR A 184 -8.15 -15.68 10.07
C TYR A 184 -8.29 -14.66 11.18
N ASP A 185 -8.02 -15.05 12.43
CA ASP A 185 -8.19 -14.18 13.61
C ASP A 185 -7.25 -12.97 13.54
N THR A 186 -6.03 -13.19 13.03
CA THR A 186 -5.03 -12.11 12.88
C THR A 186 -5.49 -11.08 11.87
N ILE A 187 -5.96 -11.51 10.69
CA ILE A 187 -6.47 -10.58 9.67
C ILE A 187 -7.73 -9.89 10.16
N LEU A 188 -8.67 -10.62 10.77
CA LEU A 188 -9.89 -10.02 11.32
C LEU A 188 -9.56 -8.93 12.36
N GLY A 189 -8.61 -9.21 13.26
CA GLY A 189 -8.14 -8.26 14.26
C GLY A 189 -7.53 -7.01 13.62
N ALA A 190 -6.64 -7.18 12.64
CA ALA A 190 -6.01 -6.07 11.92
C ALA A 190 -7.03 -5.22 11.14
N MET A 191 -7.98 -5.84 10.45
CA MET A 191 -8.98 -5.13 9.68
C MET A 191 -10.02 -4.42 10.55
N ASN A 192 -10.36 -4.96 11.71
CA ASN A 192 -11.20 -4.27 12.69
C ASN A 192 -10.48 -3.03 13.25
N GLN A 193 -9.17 -3.12 13.51
CA GLN A 193 -8.37 -1.97 13.91
C GLN A 193 -8.31 -0.89 12.82
N SER A 194 -8.18 -1.30 11.55
CA SER A 194 -8.28 -0.39 10.40
C SER A 194 -9.60 0.38 10.39
N ARG A 195 -10.72 -0.31 10.62
CA ARG A 195 -12.05 0.30 10.66
C ARG A 195 -12.18 1.29 11.81
N GLU A 196 -11.68 0.93 12.99
CA GLU A 196 -11.71 1.82 14.16
C GLU A 196 -10.89 3.09 13.92
N ASP A 197 -9.69 2.96 13.32
CA ASP A 197 -8.83 4.11 13.00
C ASP A 197 -9.52 5.02 11.98
N LEU A 198 -9.97 4.48 10.85
CA LEU A 198 -10.62 5.26 9.79
C LEU A 198 -11.93 5.90 10.24
N GLY A 199 -12.69 5.24 11.13
CA GLY A 199 -13.91 5.80 11.71
C GLY A 199 -13.70 7.14 12.44
N ASN A 200 -12.48 7.42 12.90
CA ASN A 200 -12.15 8.72 13.49
C ASN A 200 -11.98 9.84 12.44
N TYR A 201 -11.89 9.49 11.17
CA TYR A 201 -11.66 10.41 10.05
C TYR A 201 -12.87 10.53 9.12
N GLU A 202 -13.87 9.66 9.28
CA GLU A 202 -15.11 9.74 8.50
C GLU A 202 -15.91 10.98 8.88
N THR A 203 -16.28 11.75 7.87
CA THR A 203 -17.22 12.89 7.96
C THR A 203 -18.16 12.87 6.75
N GLU A 204 -19.25 13.65 6.78
CA GLU A 204 -20.18 13.74 5.64
C GLU A 204 -19.52 14.24 4.34
N ASP A 205 -18.37 14.92 4.45
CA ASP A 205 -17.65 15.53 3.32
C ASP A 205 -16.30 14.87 3.03
N THR A 206 -15.97 13.74 3.66
CA THR A 206 -14.65 13.09 3.49
C THR A 206 -14.79 11.75 2.81
N ASP A 207 -14.34 11.66 1.56
CA ASP A 207 -14.11 10.39 0.91
C ASP A 207 -12.78 9.81 1.38
N LEU A 208 -12.82 8.62 1.97
CA LEU A 208 -11.62 7.89 2.38
C LEU A 208 -11.25 6.85 1.32
N ALA A 209 -9.96 6.59 1.20
CA ALA A 209 -9.42 5.56 0.31
C ALA A 209 -10.06 4.19 0.55
N ILE A 210 -10.26 3.44 -0.52
CA ILE A 210 -10.64 2.03 -0.43
C ILE A 210 -9.49 1.26 0.22
N VAL A 211 -9.82 0.46 1.22
CA VAL A 211 -8.82 -0.37 1.92
C VAL A 211 -8.63 -1.68 1.17
N ARG A 212 -7.40 -1.94 0.74
CA ARG A 212 -7.00 -3.13 -0.03
C ARG A 212 -5.79 -3.79 0.64
N PRO A 213 -5.98 -4.62 1.68
CA PRO A 213 -4.88 -5.20 2.44
C PRO A 213 -4.04 -6.17 1.61
N TRP A 214 -2.74 -6.18 1.86
CA TRP A 214 -1.82 -7.21 1.41
C TRP A 214 -1.92 -8.43 2.33
N LEU A 215 -2.29 -9.58 1.77
CA LEU A 215 -2.41 -10.86 2.47
C LEU A 215 -1.23 -11.76 2.16
N GLN A 216 -0.91 -12.65 3.11
CA GLN A 216 0.23 -13.55 3.05
C GLN A 216 -0.08 -14.80 2.23
N ASP A 217 0.67 -15.01 1.15
CA ASP A 217 0.65 -16.26 0.37
C ASP A 217 2.06 -16.87 0.31
N PHE A 218 2.63 -17.10 1.50
CA PHE A 218 3.92 -17.75 1.68
C PHE A 218 4.03 -18.33 3.09
N THR A 219 4.83 -19.39 3.28
CA THR A 219 5.15 -19.96 4.59
C THR A 219 6.32 -19.23 5.23
N ALA A 220 6.13 -18.69 6.44
CA ALA A 220 7.14 -17.95 7.20
C ALA A 220 8.02 -18.87 8.05
N SER A 221 8.69 -19.84 7.43
CA SER A 221 9.48 -20.89 8.11
C SER A 221 10.68 -20.38 8.92
N TYR A 222 10.95 -19.08 8.92
CA TYR A 222 11.95 -18.43 9.76
C TYR A 222 11.45 -18.08 11.16
N LEU A 223 10.15 -18.18 11.42
CA LEU A 223 9.55 -17.98 12.74
C LEU A 223 9.66 -19.26 13.59
N GLU A 224 9.67 -19.11 14.90
CA GLU A 224 9.63 -20.24 15.84
C GLU A 224 8.27 -20.94 15.81
N HIS A 225 7.20 -20.12 15.73
CA HIS A 225 5.81 -20.59 15.67
C HIS A 225 5.17 -20.17 14.35
N TYR A 226 5.12 -21.10 13.40
CA TYR A 226 4.51 -20.90 12.09
C TYR A 226 3.74 -22.16 11.65
N ILE A 227 2.87 -21.99 10.67
CA ILE A 227 2.20 -23.07 9.96
C ILE A 227 2.53 -23.02 8.46
N PRO A 228 2.48 -24.12 7.72
CA PRO A 228 2.50 -24.08 6.27
C PRO A 228 1.28 -23.31 5.75
N TYR A 229 1.50 -22.36 4.84
CA TYR A 229 0.43 -21.64 4.15
C TYR A 229 0.12 -22.34 2.83
N GLY A 230 -1.15 -22.61 2.63
CA GLY A 230 -1.74 -23.22 1.45
C GLY A 230 -3.09 -22.58 1.11
N ASP A 231 -3.90 -23.33 0.39
CA ASP A 231 -5.23 -22.86 -0.06
C ASP A 231 -6.16 -22.50 1.12
N GLU A 232 -6.11 -23.27 2.22
CA GLU A 232 -6.96 -23.05 3.40
C GLU A 232 -6.59 -21.75 4.12
N GLU A 233 -5.30 -21.49 4.33
CA GLU A 233 -4.81 -20.29 5.03
C GLU A 233 -5.02 -19.02 4.19
N VAL A 234 -4.87 -19.10 2.87
CA VAL A 234 -5.20 -18.00 1.96
C VAL A 234 -6.70 -17.70 2.00
N ARG A 235 -7.55 -18.74 1.92
CA ARG A 235 -9.02 -18.58 2.02
C ARG A 235 -9.44 -17.99 3.35
N ALA A 236 -8.83 -18.43 4.46
CA ALA A 236 -9.12 -17.90 5.80
C ALA A 236 -8.85 -16.39 5.91
N GLN A 237 -7.73 -15.93 5.35
CA GLN A 237 -7.40 -14.51 5.32
C GLN A 237 -8.40 -13.70 4.49
N ILE A 238 -8.75 -14.17 3.28
CA ILE A 238 -9.73 -13.51 2.40
C ILE A 238 -11.09 -13.43 3.10
N GLN A 239 -11.54 -14.53 3.75
CA GLN A 239 -12.80 -14.54 4.49
C GLN A 239 -12.79 -13.53 5.64
N ALA A 240 -11.68 -13.40 6.37
CA ALA A 240 -11.54 -12.43 7.45
C ALA A 240 -11.65 -10.97 6.94
N VAL A 241 -11.15 -10.67 5.75
CA VAL A 241 -11.31 -9.35 5.10
C VAL A 241 -12.80 -9.07 4.85
N TYR A 242 -13.53 -10.04 4.30
CA TYR A 242 -14.97 -9.91 4.04
C TYR A 242 -15.77 -9.78 5.35
N ASP A 243 -15.48 -10.60 6.36
CA ASP A 243 -16.17 -10.57 7.66
C ASP A 243 -15.88 -9.27 8.42
N ALA A 244 -14.72 -8.65 8.17
CA ALA A 244 -14.41 -7.31 8.61
C ALA A 244 -15.16 -6.22 7.81
N GLY A 245 -15.89 -6.54 6.74
CA GLY A 245 -16.70 -5.62 5.92
C GLY A 245 -15.90 -4.88 4.85
N TYR A 246 -14.76 -5.40 4.45
CA TYR A 246 -13.99 -4.95 3.30
C TYR A 246 -14.20 -5.91 2.13
N GLU A 247 -13.95 -5.45 0.90
CA GLU A 247 -14.24 -6.21 -0.32
C GLU A 247 -13.00 -6.52 -1.15
N GLU A 248 -11.93 -5.74 -0.98
CA GLU A 248 -10.71 -5.84 -1.78
C GLU A 248 -9.52 -6.37 -0.98
N TRP A 249 -8.62 -7.04 -1.66
CA TRP A 249 -7.38 -7.58 -1.11
C TRP A 249 -6.35 -7.85 -2.21
N ILE A 250 -5.08 -7.98 -1.83
CA ILE A 250 -3.97 -8.34 -2.71
C ILE A 250 -3.19 -9.48 -2.06
N LEU A 251 -2.78 -10.49 -2.82
CA LEU A 251 -1.90 -11.55 -2.33
C LEU A 251 -0.43 -11.20 -2.55
N TRP A 252 0.39 -11.47 -1.56
CA TRP A 252 1.84 -11.36 -1.65
C TRP A 252 2.52 -12.71 -1.61
N SER A 253 3.30 -13.01 -2.66
CA SER A 253 4.22 -14.12 -2.73
C SER A 253 5.51 -13.67 -3.40
N ALA A 254 6.63 -13.69 -2.69
CA ALA A 254 7.94 -13.28 -3.22
C ALA A 254 8.40 -14.16 -4.41
N SER A 255 7.89 -15.39 -4.51
CA SER A 255 8.17 -16.31 -5.59
C SER A 255 7.21 -16.19 -6.77
N CYS A 256 6.20 -15.30 -6.68
CA CYS A 256 5.08 -15.17 -7.64
C CYS A 256 4.35 -16.53 -7.88
N LYS A 257 4.28 -17.35 -6.85
CA LYS A 257 3.51 -18.60 -6.86
C LYS A 257 2.39 -18.47 -5.85
N TYR A 258 1.17 -18.64 -6.34
CA TYR A 258 -0.04 -18.40 -5.56
C TYR A 258 -0.85 -19.68 -5.39
N HIS A 259 -1.52 -19.80 -4.25
CA HIS A 259 -2.42 -20.91 -3.92
C HIS A 259 -3.82 -20.62 -4.47
N TRP A 260 -4.03 -20.99 -5.73
CA TRP A 260 -5.25 -20.71 -6.48
C TRP A 260 -6.50 -21.38 -5.91
N GLY A 261 -6.35 -22.51 -5.21
CA GLY A 261 -7.46 -23.19 -4.56
C GLY A 261 -8.04 -22.41 -3.36
N GLY A 262 -7.29 -21.43 -2.83
CA GLY A 262 -7.78 -20.48 -1.83
C GLY A 262 -8.73 -19.42 -2.39
N LEU A 263 -8.76 -19.26 -3.73
CA LEU A 263 -9.68 -18.37 -4.39
C LEU A 263 -11.00 -19.12 -4.67
N GLU A 264 -12.11 -18.64 -4.14
CA GLU A 264 -13.41 -19.21 -4.51
C GLU A 264 -13.71 -18.84 -5.96
N PRO A 265 -14.16 -19.80 -6.79
CA PRO A 265 -14.77 -19.44 -8.05
C PRO A 265 -16.02 -18.59 -7.76
N GLU A 266 -16.24 -17.53 -8.55
CA GLU A 266 -17.50 -16.79 -8.52
C GLU A 266 -18.63 -17.83 -8.61
N THR A 267 -19.41 -17.98 -7.52
CA THR A 267 -20.61 -18.78 -7.56
C THR A 267 -21.59 -18.03 -8.46
N ALA A 268 -22.24 -18.73 -9.38
CA ALA A 268 -23.19 -18.15 -10.34
C ALA A 268 -24.38 -17.42 -9.67
N GLU A 269 -24.46 -17.40 -8.35
CA GLU A 269 -25.46 -16.70 -7.55
C GLU A 269 -25.09 -15.25 -7.20
N ALA A 270 -23.80 -14.90 -7.20
CA ALA A 270 -23.37 -13.51 -6.93
C ALA A 270 -23.54 -12.58 -8.14
N GLY A 271 -23.64 -13.13 -9.37
CA GLY A 271 -23.89 -12.39 -10.60
C GLY A 271 -25.35 -12.02 -10.90
N ALA A 272 -26.31 -12.47 -10.10
CA ALA A 272 -27.74 -12.23 -10.38
C ALA A 272 -28.29 -10.87 -9.87
N GLY A 273 -27.44 -10.03 -9.27
CA GLY A 273 -27.82 -8.74 -8.70
C GLY A 273 -27.59 -7.51 -9.59
N ALA A 274 -26.88 -7.64 -10.70
CA ALA A 274 -26.64 -6.53 -11.63
C ALA A 274 -27.48 -6.69 -12.91
N GLU A 275 -28.79 -6.53 -12.81
CA GLU A 275 -29.59 -6.23 -14.00
C GLU A 275 -29.22 -4.83 -14.50
N ILE A 276 -28.50 -4.80 -15.60
CA ILE A 276 -28.31 -3.59 -16.38
C ILE A 276 -29.71 -3.20 -16.92
N VAL A 277 -30.29 -2.18 -16.33
CA VAL A 277 -31.46 -1.53 -16.89
C VAL A 277 -31.04 -0.81 -18.17
N GLU A 278 -31.13 -1.48 -19.31
CA GLU A 278 -31.11 -0.81 -20.60
C GLU A 278 -32.35 0.08 -20.73
N THR A 279 -32.21 1.37 -20.46
CA THR A 279 -33.21 2.35 -20.83
C THR A 279 -33.12 2.56 -22.35
N SER A 280 -34.00 1.87 -23.07
CA SER A 280 -34.25 2.15 -24.47
C SER A 280 -35.02 3.48 -24.60
N GLU A 281 -34.31 4.57 -24.83
CA GLU A 281 -34.91 5.80 -25.36
C GLU A 281 -35.09 5.69 -26.88
N SER A 282 -36.28 5.23 -27.27
CA SER A 282 -36.82 5.44 -28.60
C SER A 282 -37.46 6.82 -28.68
N GLY A 283 -36.70 7.86 -28.98
CA GLY A 283 -37.22 9.19 -29.32
C GLY A 283 -37.55 9.27 -30.81
N GLN A 284 -38.81 9.05 -31.15
CA GLN A 284 -39.38 9.49 -32.43
C GLN A 284 -39.41 11.01 -32.48
N ARG A 285 -38.73 11.59 -33.46
CA ARG A 285 -39.01 12.95 -33.93
C ARG A 285 -40.06 12.84 -35.01
N THR A 286 -41.21 13.47 -34.79
CA THR A 286 -42.17 13.86 -35.83
C THR A 286 -42.20 15.38 -35.87
N GLU A 287 -41.98 15.89 -37.11
CA GLU A 287 -42.31 17.20 -37.70
C GLU A 287 -41.88 18.48 -36.97
#